data_beacdf09584886367dcaf498fafba82c
#
_entry.id   beacdf09584886367dcaf498fafba82c
#
_cell.length_a   1.000
_cell.length_b   1.000
_cell.length_c   1.000
_cell.angle_alpha   90.00
_cell.angle_beta   90.00
_cell.angle_gamma   90.00
#
_symmetry.space_group_name_H-M   'P 1'
#
loop_
_entity.id
_entity.type
_entity.pdbx_description
1 polymer ?
#
loop_
_entity_poly.entity_id
_entity_poly.type
_entity_poly.pdbx_seq_one_letter_code
_entity_poly.pdbx_strand_id
1 'polypeptide(L)'
;MTILADIIIGFGVFFIVVSTIALLIMPDLYTRAHAVAKSETLGLLLVFLGLFLRPEMDASSFGRLTFVLIFSLIANPTAVHALVRAASRSGALPWTVVDQEIADDELDAEDGLIVEPEEGSR
;
A
#
# COMPACT_ATOMS: atom_id res chain seq x y z
N MET A 1 -20.50 19.86 16.35
CA MET A 1 -19.88 18.54 16.48
C MET A 1 -19.97 17.71 15.19
N THR A 2 -21.13 17.72 14.50
CA THR A 2 -21.33 16.98 13.23
C THR A 2 -20.33 17.38 12.12
N ILE A 3 -20.10 18.67 11.89
CA ILE A 3 -19.18 19.15 10.85
C ILE A 3 -17.75 18.64 11.08
N LEU A 4 -17.27 18.64 12.32
CA LEU A 4 -15.95 18.11 12.65
C LEU A 4 -15.88 16.60 12.39
N ALA A 5 -16.92 15.86 12.77
CA ALA A 5 -17.02 14.43 12.49
C ALA A 5 -16.99 14.14 10.97
N ASP A 6 -17.72 14.92 10.19
CA ASP A 6 -17.79 14.77 8.73
C ASP A 6 -16.43 15.09 8.06
N ILE A 7 -15.71 16.10 8.54
CA ILE A 7 -14.35 16.41 8.07
C ILE A 7 -13.40 15.23 8.36
N ILE A 8 -13.44 14.69 9.57
CA ILE A 8 -12.58 13.55 9.95
C ILE A 8 -12.90 12.31 9.10
N ILE A 9 -14.19 12.01 8.88
CA ILE A 9 -14.62 10.93 8.00
C ILE A 9 -14.10 11.17 6.58
N GLY A 10 -14.23 12.39 6.06
CA GLY A 10 -13.74 12.77 4.73
C GLY A 10 -12.25 12.54 4.57
N PHE A 11 -11.44 12.90 5.56
CA PHE A 11 -10.01 12.59 5.58
C PHE A 11 -9.75 11.09 5.61
N GLY A 12 -10.49 10.33 6.42
CA GLY A 12 -10.36 8.88 6.47
C GLY A 12 -10.66 8.22 5.12
N VAL A 13 -11.74 8.62 4.47
CA VAL A 13 -12.10 8.14 3.13
C VAL A 13 -11.03 8.54 2.10
N PHE A 14 -10.51 9.76 2.17
CA PHE A 14 -9.41 10.21 1.31
C PHE A 14 -8.19 9.29 1.43
N PHE A 15 -7.75 8.95 2.64
CA PHE A 15 -6.62 8.03 2.84
C PHE A 15 -6.89 6.63 2.27
N ILE A 16 -8.12 6.11 2.41
CA ILE A 16 -8.51 4.81 1.83
C ILE A 16 -8.44 4.87 0.29
N VAL A 17 -8.94 5.94 -0.32
CA VAL A 17 -8.88 6.13 -1.79
C VAL A 17 -7.43 6.23 -2.27
N VAL A 18 -6.59 7.01 -1.60
CA VAL A 18 -5.15 7.13 -1.93
C VAL A 18 -4.46 5.78 -1.79
N SER A 19 -4.78 5.01 -0.75
CA SER A 19 -4.27 3.65 -0.56
C SER A 19 -4.65 2.72 -1.71
N THR A 20 -5.90 2.79 -2.17
CA THR A 20 -6.38 2.01 -3.30
C THR A 20 -5.66 2.38 -4.61
N ILE A 21 -5.45 3.68 -4.84
CA ILE A 21 -4.71 4.17 -6.01
C ILE A 21 -3.24 3.70 -5.94
N ALA A 22 -2.61 3.80 -4.77
CA ALA A 22 -1.25 3.33 -4.57
C ALA A 22 -1.10 1.82 -4.88
N LEU A 23 -2.10 1.02 -4.53
CA LEU A 23 -2.15 -0.41 -4.86
C LEU A 23 -2.10 -0.67 -6.37
N LEU A 24 -2.71 0.19 -7.17
CA LEU A 24 -2.78 0.03 -8.63
C LEU A 24 -1.52 0.55 -9.34
N ILE A 25 -0.83 1.53 -8.77
CA ILE A 25 0.29 2.22 -9.44
C ILE A 25 1.64 1.58 -9.08
N MET A 26 1.80 1.08 -7.86
CA MET A 26 3.08 0.53 -7.42
C MET A 26 3.44 -0.76 -8.16
N PRO A 27 4.67 -0.92 -8.67
CA PRO A 27 5.07 -2.07 -9.46
C PRO A 27 5.29 -3.33 -8.62
N ASP A 28 5.70 -3.19 -7.35
CA ASP A 28 6.11 -4.32 -6.51
C ASP A 28 5.07 -4.71 -5.46
N LEU A 29 4.82 -6.02 -5.34
CA LEU A 29 3.81 -6.58 -4.42
C LEU A 29 4.14 -6.29 -2.95
N TYR A 30 5.40 -6.29 -2.56
CA TYR A 30 5.84 -6.09 -1.17
C TYR A 30 5.72 -4.63 -0.76
N THR A 31 6.11 -3.69 -1.63
CA THR A 31 5.93 -2.26 -1.40
C THR A 31 4.44 -1.88 -1.38
N ARG A 32 3.62 -2.49 -2.25
CA ARG A 32 2.14 -2.38 -2.22
C ARG A 32 1.58 -2.80 -0.88
N ALA A 33 1.91 -4.01 -0.43
CA ALA A 33 1.39 -4.55 0.83
C ALA A 33 1.76 -3.66 2.03
N HIS A 34 2.97 -3.13 2.06
CA HIS A 34 3.43 -2.26 3.14
C HIS A 34 2.76 -0.89 3.14
N ALA A 35 2.66 -0.25 1.98
CA ALA A 35 2.04 1.07 1.81
C ALA A 35 0.53 1.01 2.13
N VAL A 36 -0.17 0.02 1.57
CA VAL A 36 -1.61 -0.18 1.77
C VAL A 36 -1.92 -0.46 3.24
N ALA A 37 -1.17 -1.35 3.90
CA ALA A 37 -1.41 -1.69 5.30
C ALA A 37 -1.35 -0.46 6.21
N LYS A 38 -0.43 0.47 5.98
CA LYS A 38 -0.31 1.71 6.77
C LYS A 38 -1.43 2.70 6.47
N SER A 39 -1.68 2.99 5.20
CA SER A 39 -2.65 4.01 4.78
C SER A 39 -4.08 3.57 5.05
N GLU A 40 -4.40 2.30 4.83
CA GLU A 40 -5.72 1.72 5.07
C GLU A 40 -6.06 1.73 6.56
N THR A 41 -5.11 1.34 7.42
CA THR A 41 -5.33 1.35 8.87
C THR A 41 -5.57 2.77 9.38
N LEU A 42 -4.81 3.75 8.90
CA LEU A 42 -5.01 5.16 9.27
C LEU A 42 -6.37 5.66 8.78
N GLY A 43 -6.73 5.38 7.54
CA GLY A 43 -8.01 5.76 6.96
C GLY A 43 -9.17 5.14 7.72
N LEU A 44 -9.09 3.85 8.04
CA LEU A 44 -10.08 3.13 8.84
C LEU A 44 -10.26 3.77 10.23
N LEU A 45 -9.16 4.03 10.94
CA LEU A 45 -9.21 4.65 12.27
C LEU A 45 -9.85 6.04 12.23
N LEU A 46 -9.53 6.87 11.22
CA LEU A 46 -10.14 8.19 11.05
C LEU A 46 -11.64 8.10 10.77
N VAL A 47 -12.08 7.19 9.91
CA VAL A 47 -13.51 6.98 9.63
C VAL A 47 -14.25 6.58 10.92
N PHE A 48 -13.74 5.61 11.66
CA PHE A 48 -14.37 5.17 12.90
C PHE A 48 -14.34 6.25 13.98
N LEU A 49 -13.23 7.01 14.09
CA LEU A 49 -13.14 8.15 14.99
C LEU A 49 -14.21 9.20 14.68
N GLY A 50 -14.38 9.54 13.41
CA GLY A 50 -15.41 10.47 12.98
C GLY A 50 -16.82 9.95 13.26
N LEU A 51 -17.08 8.65 13.07
CA LEU A 51 -18.35 8.02 13.42
C LEU A 51 -18.62 8.07 14.93
N PHE A 52 -17.62 7.79 15.77
CA PHE A 52 -17.77 7.87 17.23
C PHE A 52 -18.00 9.28 17.76
N LEU A 53 -17.57 10.31 17.03
CA LEU A 53 -17.81 11.71 17.36
C LEU A 53 -19.22 12.20 17.00
N ARG A 54 -20.03 11.39 16.33
CA ARG A 54 -21.40 11.77 15.99
C ARG A 54 -22.30 11.78 17.23
N PRO A 55 -23.05 12.87 17.48
CA PRO A 55 -23.91 12.99 18.66
C PRO A 55 -25.13 12.09 18.62
N GLU A 56 -25.48 11.53 17.46
CA GLU A 56 -26.63 10.65 17.26
C GLU A 56 -26.32 9.17 17.60
N MET A 57 -25.08 8.90 18.11
CA MET A 57 -24.63 7.56 18.41
C MET A 57 -25.28 7.03 19.68
N ASP A 58 -26.09 5.98 19.54
CA ASP A 58 -26.61 5.22 20.68
C ASP A 58 -25.62 4.15 21.14
N ALA A 59 -25.78 3.67 22.38
CA ALA A 59 -24.89 2.68 22.99
C ALA A 59 -24.81 1.37 22.19
N SER A 60 -25.89 0.98 21.55
CA SER A 60 -25.97 -0.22 20.72
C SER A 60 -25.13 -0.07 19.44
N SER A 61 -25.22 1.08 18.77
CA SER A 61 -24.42 1.39 17.58
C SER A 61 -22.94 1.53 17.92
N PHE A 62 -22.62 2.16 19.06
CA PHE A 62 -21.24 2.24 19.55
C PHE A 62 -20.62 0.85 19.76
N GLY A 63 -21.35 -0.06 20.41
CA GLY A 63 -20.87 -1.42 20.63
C GLY A 63 -20.61 -2.19 19.33
N ARG A 64 -21.53 -2.09 18.35
CA ARG A 64 -21.39 -2.73 17.04
C ARG A 64 -20.20 -2.18 16.27
N LEU A 65 -20.03 -0.87 16.21
CA LEU A 65 -18.92 -0.23 15.50
C LEU A 65 -17.59 -0.57 16.17
N THR A 66 -17.51 -0.58 17.50
CA THR A 66 -16.31 -1.00 18.23
C THR A 66 -15.94 -2.43 17.90
N PHE A 67 -16.91 -3.34 17.86
CA PHE A 67 -16.65 -4.73 17.47
C PHE A 67 -16.11 -4.85 16.04
N VAL A 68 -16.71 -4.13 15.09
CA VAL A 68 -16.25 -4.13 13.69
C VAL A 68 -14.84 -3.53 13.57
N LEU A 69 -14.54 -2.46 14.31
CA LEU A 69 -13.21 -1.84 14.34
C LEU A 69 -12.15 -2.82 14.84
N ILE A 70 -12.40 -3.45 15.98
CA ILE A 70 -11.45 -4.42 16.56
C ILE A 70 -11.23 -5.60 15.61
N PHE A 71 -12.32 -6.13 15.04
CA PHE A 71 -12.23 -7.22 14.07
C PHE A 71 -11.41 -6.81 12.84
N SER A 72 -11.64 -5.63 12.30
CA SER A 72 -10.91 -5.11 11.14
C SER A 72 -9.41 -4.92 11.44
N LEU A 73 -9.07 -4.40 12.63
CA LEU A 73 -7.68 -4.21 13.04
C LEU A 73 -6.92 -5.53 13.19
N ILE A 74 -7.60 -6.62 13.53
CA ILE A 74 -6.99 -7.95 13.64
C ILE A 74 -6.95 -8.63 12.27
N ALA A 75 -8.02 -8.53 11.49
CA ALA A 75 -8.15 -9.20 10.21
C ALA A 75 -7.18 -8.65 9.15
N ASN A 76 -6.97 -7.34 9.11
CA ASN A 76 -6.13 -6.67 8.11
C ASN A 76 -4.67 -7.15 8.13
N PRO A 77 -3.92 -7.10 9.26
CA PRO A 77 -2.56 -7.62 9.30
C PRO A 77 -2.49 -9.10 8.95
N THR A 78 -3.47 -9.88 9.40
CA THR A 78 -3.54 -11.32 9.12
C THR A 78 -3.68 -11.60 7.62
N ALA A 79 -4.54 -10.84 6.92
CA ALA A 79 -4.72 -10.96 5.48
C ALA A 79 -3.46 -10.58 4.70
N VAL A 80 -2.79 -9.48 5.09
CA VAL A 80 -1.53 -9.04 4.46
C VAL A 80 -0.42 -10.08 4.66
N HIS A 81 -0.28 -10.64 5.86
CA HIS A 81 0.70 -11.69 6.12
C HIS A 81 0.42 -12.97 5.32
N ALA A 82 -0.86 -13.35 5.16
CA ALA A 82 -1.24 -14.49 4.35
C ALA A 82 -0.91 -14.25 2.86
N LEU A 83 -1.18 -13.04 2.35
CA LEU A 83 -0.90 -12.65 0.98
C LEU A 83 0.61 -12.67 0.68
N VAL A 84 1.42 -12.05 1.54
CA VAL A 84 2.89 -12.02 1.40
C VAL A 84 3.47 -13.43 1.45
N ARG A 85 2.97 -14.29 2.34
CA ARG A 85 3.39 -15.69 2.41
C ARG A 85 3.01 -16.49 1.15
N ALA A 86 1.82 -16.25 0.60
CA ALA A 86 1.39 -16.89 -0.65
C ALA A 86 2.27 -16.43 -1.83
N ALA A 87 2.56 -15.15 -1.92
CA ALA A 87 3.45 -14.57 -2.94
C ALA A 87 4.87 -15.17 -2.86
N SER A 88 5.43 -15.24 -1.67
CA SER A 88 6.74 -15.85 -1.41
C SER A 88 6.79 -17.33 -1.86
N ARG A 89 5.72 -18.08 -1.63
CA ARG A 89 5.64 -19.49 -2.05
C ARG A 89 5.44 -19.66 -3.55
N SER A 90 4.86 -18.68 -4.23
CA SER A 90 4.68 -18.70 -5.70
C SER A 90 5.94 -18.27 -6.46
N GLY A 91 7.04 -17.93 -5.76
CA GLY A 91 8.29 -17.50 -6.37
C GLY A 91 8.32 -16.02 -6.75
N ALA A 92 7.34 -15.23 -6.32
CA ALA A 92 7.40 -13.78 -6.47
C ALA A 92 8.47 -13.22 -5.53
N LEU A 93 9.60 -12.80 -6.09
CA LEU A 93 10.68 -12.18 -5.35
C LEU A 93 10.37 -10.69 -5.09
N PRO A 94 10.77 -10.14 -3.94
CA PRO A 94 10.72 -8.70 -3.73
C PRO A 94 11.66 -8.01 -4.71
N TRP A 95 11.22 -6.90 -5.27
CA TRP A 95 12.08 -6.02 -6.05
C TRP A 95 13.17 -5.47 -5.13
N THR A 96 14.43 -5.85 -5.36
CA THR A 96 15.56 -5.36 -4.59
C THR A 96 16.34 -4.32 -5.39
N VAL A 97 17.03 -3.42 -4.69
CA VAL A 97 17.92 -2.45 -5.33
C VAL A 97 19.03 -3.16 -6.11
N VAL A 98 19.43 -4.35 -5.63
CA VAL A 98 20.42 -5.20 -6.29
C VAL A 98 19.95 -5.69 -7.66
N ASP A 99 18.66 -6.04 -7.80
CA ASP A 99 18.11 -6.47 -9.10
C ASP A 99 18.08 -5.32 -10.11
N GLN A 100 17.89 -4.09 -9.62
CA GLN A 100 17.94 -2.89 -10.46
C GLN A 100 19.40 -2.58 -10.88
N GLU A 101 20.34 -2.68 -9.96
CA GLU A 101 21.76 -2.43 -10.23
C GLU A 101 22.31 -3.45 -11.25
N ILE A 102 21.92 -4.73 -11.14
CA ILE A 102 22.28 -5.77 -12.13
C ILE A 102 21.64 -5.47 -13.49
N ALA A 103 20.37 -5.06 -13.53
CA ALA A 103 19.71 -4.73 -14.78
C ALA A 103 20.33 -3.49 -15.47
N ASP A 104 20.72 -2.49 -14.69
CA ASP A 104 21.39 -1.29 -15.20
C ASP A 104 22.81 -1.63 -15.71
N ASP A 105 23.56 -2.49 -14.99
CA ASP A 105 24.88 -2.98 -15.42
C ASP A 105 24.80 -3.82 -16.71
N GLU A 106 23.76 -4.64 -16.88
CA GLU A 106 23.54 -5.42 -18.10
C GLU A 106 23.22 -4.51 -19.31
N LEU A 107 22.42 -3.46 -19.10
CA LEU A 107 22.10 -2.48 -20.15
C LEU A 107 23.34 -1.69 -20.58
N ASP A 108 24.15 -1.24 -19.63
CA ASP A 108 25.40 -0.53 -19.91
C ASP A 108 26.43 -1.43 -20.60
N ALA A 109 26.43 -2.73 -20.28
CA ALA A 109 27.27 -3.71 -20.96
C ALA A 109 26.82 -3.97 -22.41
N GLU A 110 25.54 -4.02 -22.68
CA GLU A 110 25.00 -4.14 -24.05
C GLU A 110 25.27 -2.89 -24.88
N ASP A 111 25.12 -1.69 -24.29
CA ASP A 111 25.42 -0.42 -24.96
C ASP A 111 26.92 -0.27 -25.23
N GLY A 112 27.78 -0.77 -24.34
CA GLY A 112 29.23 -0.81 -24.51
C GLY A 112 29.74 -1.82 -25.56
N LEU A 113 28.91 -2.80 -25.92
CA LEU A 113 29.21 -3.76 -27.00
C LEU A 113 28.90 -3.23 -28.38
N ILE A 114 28.12 -2.13 -28.50
CA ILE A 114 27.91 -1.38 -29.74
C ILE A 114 29.07 -0.40 -29.92
N VAL A 115 30.32 -0.92 -29.91
CA VAL A 115 31.48 -0.14 -30.36
C VAL A 115 31.41 -0.02 -31.86
N GLU A 116 31.31 1.21 -32.33
CA GLU A 116 31.36 1.57 -33.73
C GLU A 116 32.56 0.87 -34.41
N PRO A 117 32.41 0.38 -35.66
CA PRO A 117 33.52 -0.14 -36.41
C PRO A 117 34.53 1.01 -36.61
N GLU A 118 35.75 0.82 -36.12
CA GLU A 118 36.85 1.73 -36.37
C GLU A 118 36.96 2.00 -37.87
N GLU A 119 36.45 3.15 -38.29
CA GLU A 119 36.67 3.70 -39.60
C GLU A 119 38.05 4.37 -39.58
N GLY A 120 39.04 3.71 -40.18
CA GLY A 120 40.21 4.46 -40.58
C GLY A 120 41.60 3.84 -40.32
N SER A 121 41.98 2.91 -41.12
CA SER A 121 43.41 2.86 -41.51
C SER A 121 43.49 2.81 -43.05
N ARG A 122 43.69 3.95 -43.62
CA ARG A 122 44.40 4.08 -44.90
C ARG A 122 45.54 5.04 -44.73
#